data_8c6926730ba4d331097b9899eca36b8f
#
_entry.id   8c6926730ba4d331097b9899eca36b8f
#
_cell.length_a   1.000
_cell.length_b   1.000
_cell.length_c   1.000
_cell.angle_alpha   90.00
_cell.angle_beta   90.00
_cell.angle_gamma   90.00
#
_symmetry.space_group_name_H-M   'P 1'
#
loop_
_entity.id
_entity.type
_entity.pdbx_description
1 polymer ?
#
loop_
_entity_poly.entity_id
_entity_poly.type
_entity_poly.pdbx_seq_one_letter_code
_entity_poly.pdbx_strand_id
1 'polypeptide(L)'
;VYGYSLENHNKKQKNAPAFDLIDNTNKIIIQVTATCKKQKIEDTLKKEYLTNKMEEGYRLKFIFIGNQNNNIKNKNFSNPHNILFDSKKDIILTQDLCEEFLNLNINKQDHAIELLKKELSPLLFEDSLSYLKEEFINEKLEFNISNLASRYTANNDVDTINN
;
A
#
# COMPACT_ATOMS: atom_id res chain seq x y z
N VAL A 1 -2.59 -3.57 -11.13
CA VAL A 1 -3.27 -2.28 -11.10
C VAL A 1 -2.81 -1.45 -12.29
N TYR A 2 -1.56 -0.99 -12.36
CA TYR A 2 -1.04 -0.15 -13.45
C TYR A 2 -0.61 -0.90 -14.72
N GLY A 3 -0.71 -2.22 -14.76
CA GLY A 3 -0.31 -3.02 -15.93
C GLY A 3 1.19 -3.09 -16.17
N TYR A 4 2.01 -2.81 -15.16
CA TYR A 4 3.47 -2.91 -15.26
C TYR A 4 3.93 -4.36 -15.13
N SER A 5 4.95 -4.73 -15.93
CA SER A 5 5.68 -6.00 -15.84
C SER A 5 6.95 -5.81 -15.01
N LEU A 6 6.78 -5.78 -13.68
CA LEU A 6 7.84 -5.42 -12.75
C LEU A 6 8.74 -6.60 -12.39
N GLU A 7 10.04 -6.41 -12.49
CA GLU A 7 11.07 -7.31 -11.99
C GLU A 7 11.73 -6.72 -10.74
N ASN A 8 12.05 -7.57 -9.77
CA ASN A 8 12.79 -7.15 -8.58
C ASN A 8 14.27 -6.96 -8.93
N HIS A 9 14.72 -5.71 -8.95
CA HIS A 9 16.09 -5.37 -9.28
C HIS A 9 17.09 -5.81 -8.21
N ASN A 10 16.70 -5.81 -6.93
CA ASN A 10 17.53 -6.23 -5.81
C ASN A 10 17.88 -7.73 -5.83
N LYS A 11 17.09 -8.57 -6.55
CA LYS A 11 17.44 -9.98 -6.78
C LYS A 11 18.62 -10.15 -7.71
N LYS A 12 18.81 -9.22 -8.67
CA LYS A 12 19.90 -9.26 -9.66
C LYS A 12 21.17 -8.60 -9.16
N GLN A 13 21.04 -7.56 -8.34
CA GLN A 13 22.17 -6.80 -7.81
C GLN A 13 21.88 -6.43 -6.35
N LYS A 14 22.53 -7.12 -5.40
CA LYS A 14 22.41 -6.78 -3.96
C LYS A 14 22.78 -5.32 -3.74
N ASN A 15 21.91 -4.58 -3.04
CA ASN A 15 22.06 -3.15 -2.77
C ASN A 15 22.12 -2.27 -4.03
N ALA A 16 21.33 -2.61 -5.05
CA ALA A 16 21.19 -1.74 -6.22
C ALA A 16 20.82 -0.31 -5.78
N PRO A 17 21.62 0.68 -6.15
CA PRO A 17 21.37 2.04 -5.71
C PRO A 17 20.16 2.60 -6.45
N ALA A 18 19.22 3.18 -5.74
CA ALA A 18 18.19 4.08 -6.23
C ALA A 18 16.78 3.54 -6.49
N PHE A 19 16.57 2.30 -6.86
CA PHE A 19 15.23 1.76 -7.08
C PHE A 19 15.16 0.24 -6.81
N ASP A 20 13.96 -0.26 -6.56
CA ASP A 20 13.70 -1.64 -6.15
C ASP A 20 13.14 -2.48 -7.30
N LEU A 21 12.32 -1.88 -8.14
CA LEU A 21 11.61 -2.56 -9.21
C LEU A 21 11.89 -1.88 -10.56
N ILE A 22 11.90 -2.70 -11.62
CA ILE A 22 12.11 -2.23 -12.99
C ILE A 22 11.12 -2.90 -13.95
N ASP A 23 10.54 -2.12 -14.85
CA ASP A 23 9.80 -2.58 -16.02
C ASP A 23 10.54 -2.13 -17.28
N ASN A 24 11.18 -3.08 -17.95
CA ASN A 24 11.97 -2.80 -19.15
C ASN A 24 11.08 -2.49 -20.37
N THR A 25 9.86 -3.01 -20.39
CA THR A 25 8.92 -2.81 -21.49
C THR A 25 8.34 -1.40 -21.47
N ASN A 26 7.85 -0.98 -20.30
CA ASN A 26 7.24 0.34 -20.12
C ASN A 26 8.25 1.42 -19.73
N LYS A 27 9.53 1.07 -19.59
CA LYS A 27 10.60 1.99 -19.18
C LYS A 27 10.30 2.68 -17.87
N ILE A 28 9.87 1.91 -16.86
CA ILE A 28 9.52 2.39 -15.52
C ILE A 28 10.50 1.80 -14.50
N ILE A 29 11.00 2.62 -13.62
CA ILE A 29 11.73 2.23 -12.42
C ILE A 29 11.00 2.74 -11.18
N ILE A 30 10.92 1.91 -10.14
CA ILE A 30 10.13 2.21 -8.95
C ILE A 30 10.98 2.04 -7.69
N GLN A 31 10.99 3.08 -6.86
CA GLN A 31 11.47 3.01 -5.49
C GLN A 31 10.29 2.76 -4.56
N VAL A 32 10.31 1.65 -3.83
CA VAL A 32 9.30 1.31 -2.82
C VAL A 32 9.85 1.65 -1.43
N THR A 33 9.06 2.31 -0.61
CA THR A 33 9.50 2.68 0.75
C THR A 33 8.31 2.88 1.70
N ALA A 34 8.49 2.51 2.96
CA ALA A 34 7.53 2.84 4.03
C ALA A 34 7.70 4.28 4.56
N THR A 35 8.83 4.93 4.27
CA THR A 35 9.16 6.26 4.80
C THR A 35 8.71 7.35 3.85
N CYS A 36 7.52 7.92 4.10
CA CYS A 36 6.96 9.03 3.31
C CYS A 36 7.54 10.38 3.75
N LYS A 37 8.83 10.61 3.49
CA LYS A 37 9.55 11.85 3.81
C LYS A 37 10.13 12.50 2.56
N LYS A 38 10.09 13.85 2.50
CA LYS A 38 10.71 14.66 1.45
C LYS A 38 12.17 14.26 1.22
N GLN A 39 12.94 14.14 2.31
CA GLN A 39 14.34 13.78 2.27
C GLN A 39 14.60 12.47 1.51
N LYS A 40 13.74 11.45 1.67
CA LYS A 40 13.90 10.17 0.98
C LYS A 40 13.80 10.30 -0.54
N ILE A 41 12.92 11.17 -1.03
CA ILE A 41 12.77 11.47 -2.46
C ILE A 41 14.02 12.21 -2.95
N GLU A 42 14.43 13.28 -2.24
CA GLU A 42 15.59 14.08 -2.63
C GLU A 42 16.90 13.27 -2.62
N ASP A 43 17.09 12.39 -1.63
CA ASP A 43 18.26 11.51 -1.58
C ASP A 43 18.29 10.50 -2.74
N THR A 44 17.12 10.12 -3.23
CA THR A 44 17.02 9.28 -4.43
C THR A 44 17.34 10.10 -5.68
N LEU A 45 16.73 11.29 -5.83
CA LEU A 45 16.96 12.17 -6.99
C LEU A 45 18.40 12.69 -7.12
N LYS A 46 19.18 12.66 -6.03
CA LYS A 46 20.61 13.01 -6.03
C LYS A 46 21.53 11.90 -6.57
N LYS A 47 21.00 10.70 -6.84
CA LYS A 47 21.82 9.58 -7.26
C LYS A 47 22.16 9.68 -8.74
N GLU A 48 23.42 9.85 -9.06
CA GLU A 48 23.94 9.97 -10.43
C GLU A 48 23.58 8.77 -11.31
N TYR A 49 23.52 7.57 -10.74
CA TYR A 49 23.08 6.36 -11.44
C TYR A 49 21.72 6.50 -12.15
N LEU A 50 20.83 7.36 -11.66
CA LEU A 50 19.53 7.60 -12.31
C LEU A 50 19.66 8.35 -13.63
N THR A 51 20.70 9.18 -13.84
CA THR A 51 20.89 9.90 -15.09
C THR A 51 21.01 8.95 -16.27
N ASN A 52 21.82 7.89 -16.12
CA ASN A 52 21.96 6.87 -17.15
C ASN A 52 20.62 6.20 -17.47
N LYS A 53 19.79 5.94 -16.45
CA LYS A 53 18.46 5.37 -16.67
C LYS A 53 17.51 6.34 -17.37
N MET A 54 17.61 7.63 -17.08
CA MET A 54 16.82 8.64 -17.80
C MET A 54 17.24 8.73 -19.26
N GLU A 55 18.53 8.67 -19.56
CA GLU A 55 19.06 8.64 -20.93
C GLU A 55 18.57 7.39 -21.72
N GLU A 56 18.39 6.26 -21.01
CA GLU A 56 17.77 5.05 -21.57
C GLU A 56 16.23 5.18 -21.73
N GLY A 57 15.63 6.32 -21.36
CA GLY A 57 14.20 6.62 -21.46
C GLY A 57 13.33 6.12 -20.31
N TYR A 58 13.93 5.73 -19.18
CA TYR A 58 13.15 5.31 -18.01
C TYR A 58 12.56 6.52 -17.27
N ARG A 59 11.42 6.27 -16.63
CA ARG A 59 10.76 7.22 -15.72
C ARG A 59 10.78 6.67 -14.29
N LEU A 60 11.20 7.52 -13.35
CA LEU A 60 11.23 7.17 -11.93
C LEU A 60 9.87 7.40 -11.29
N LYS A 61 9.41 6.41 -10.51
CA LYS A 61 8.23 6.52 -9.65
C LYS A 61 8.57 6.13 -8.21
N PHE A 62 7.81 6.66 -7.26
CA PHE A 62 7.88 6.30 -5.85
C PHE A 62 6.56 5.66 -5.43
N ILE A 63 6.63 4.52 -4.74
CA ILE A 63 5.49 3.93 -4.05
C ILE A 63 5.75 4.00 -2.55
N PHE A 64 4.87 4.68 -1.84
CA PHE A 64 4.90 4.76 -0.38
C PHE A 64 3.87 3.83 0.22
N ILE A 65 4.37 2.78 0.95
CA ILE A 65 3.57 1.81 1.69
C ILE A 65 3.76 2.07 3.18
N GLY A 66 2.76 2.63 3.85
CA GLY A 66 2.83 2.95 5.29
C GLY A 66 2.13 4.26 5.62
N ASN A 67 2.50 4.85 6.76
CA ASN A 67 1.90 6.13 7.20
C ASN A 67 2.12 7.23 6.17
N GLN A 68 1.03 7.81 5.70
CA GLN A 68 1.02 8.70 4.56
C GLN A 68 1.04 10.16 4.98
N ASN A 69 1.82 10.93 4.26
CA ASN A 69 1.73 12.39 4.27
C ASN A 69 1.10 12.83 2.94
N ASN A 70 -0.20 13.04 2.93
CA ASN A 70 -0.97 13.41 1.73
C ASN A 70 -0.46 14.72 1.09
N ASN A 71 0.24 15.56 1.86
CA ASN A 71 0.84 16.79 1.34
C ASN A 71 2.19 16.57 0.62
N ILE A 72 2.72 15.34 0.60
CA ILE A 72 4.03 15.09 -0.02
C ILE A 72 4.04 15.44 -1.51
N LYS A 73 2.94 15.17 -2.23
CA LYS A 73 2.79 15.48 -3.66
C LYS A 73 2.84 16.98 -3.99
N ASN A 74 2.56 17.83 -3.00
CA ASN A 74 2.53 19.29 -3.17
C ASN A 74 3.86 19.95 -2.78
N LYS A 75 4.87 19.19 -2.39
CA LYS A 75 6.19 19.73 -2.02
C LYS A 75 7.07 19.91 -3.24
N ASN A 76 7.94 20.93 -3.16
CA ASN A 76 9.04 21.09 -4.09
C ASN A 76 10.22 20.24 -3.65
N PHE A 77 10.87 19.59 -4.60
CA PHE A 77 12.00 18.67 -4.36
C PHE A 77 13.27 19.20 -5.02
N SER A 78 14.40 19.07 -4.30
CA SER A 78 15.73 19.27 -4.88
C SER A 78 16.02 18.14 -5.86
N ASN A 79 16.31 18.50 -7.12
CA ASN A 79 16.56 17.57 -8.22
C ASN A 79 17.79 18.03 -9.01
N PRO A 80 18.99 17.82 -8.45
CA PRO A 80 20.23 18.40 -9.00
C PRO A 80 20.62 17.83 -10.38
N HIS A 81 20.14 16.63 -10.70
CA HIS A 81 20.43 15.96 -11.97
C HIS A 81 19.30 16.11 -13.01
N ASN A 82 18.32 16.96 -12.74
CA ASN A 82 17.16 17.16 -13.62
C ASN A 82 16.45 15.86 -14.03
N ILE A 83 16.38 14.89 -13.10
CA ILE A 83 15.65 13.64 -13.31
C ILE A 83 14.20 13.98 -13.68
N LEU A 84 13.67 13.35 -14.73
CA LEU A 84 12.29 13.53 -15.12
C LEU A 84 11.35 12.98 -14.04
N PHE A 85 10.82 13.89 -13.22
CA PHE A 85 10.02 13.57 -12.06
C PHE A 85 8.93 14.64 -11.84
N ASP A 86 7.67 14.19 -11.78
CA ASP A 86 6.51 15.01 -11.45
C ASP A 86 5.89 14.47 -10.16
N SER A 87 6.00 15.22 -9.07
CA SER A 87 5.53 14.78 -7.75
C SER A 87 4.04 14.39 -7.72
N LYS A 88 3.21 14.97 -8.57
CA LYS A 88 1.77 14.66 -8.63
C LYS A 88 1.48 13.34 -9.36
N LYS A 89 2.32 12.96 -10.32
CA LYS A 89 2.12 11.78 -11.18
C LYS A 89 3.01 10.60 -10.80
N ASP A 90 4.17 10.89 -10.23
CA ASP A 90 5.21 9.89 -9.98
C ASP A 90 5.33 9.48 -8.50
N ILE A 91 4.60 10.15 -7.61
CA ILE A 91 4.40 9.70 -6.23
C ILE A 91 3.06 8.96 -6.16
N ILE A 92 3.13 7.69 -5.77
CA ILE A 92 1.98 6.80 -5.59
C ILE A 92 1.90 6.47 -4.10
N LEU A 93 0.79 6.85 -3.48
CA LEU A 93 0.48 6.53 -2.08
C LEU A 93 -0.37 5.25 -2.01
N THR A 94 -0.46 4.63 -0.85
CA THR A 94 -1.33 3.46 -0.66
C THR A 94 -2.79 3.78 -1.03
N GLN A 95 -3.25 4.98 -0.73
CA GLN A 95 -4.59 5.43 -1.12
C GLN A 95 -4.76 5.42 -2.63
N ASP A 96 -3.79 5.94 -3.40
CA ASP A 96 -3.86 5.92 -4.88
C ASP A 96 -3.93 4.48 -5.41
N LEU A 97 -3.17 3.55 -4.80
CA LEU A 97 -3.23 2.12 -5.16
C LEU A 97 -4.61 1.51 -4.89
N CYS A 98 -5.23 1.86 -3.76
CA CYS A 98 -6.57 1.40 -3.41
C CYS A 98 -7.61 1.97 -4.37
N GLU A 99 -7.54 3.26 -4.69
CA GLU A 99 -8.44 3.92 -5.64
C GLU A 99 -8.34 3.29 -7.04
N GLU A 100 -7.13 3.08 -7.53
CA GLU A 100 -6.91 2.41 -8.81
C GLU A 100 -7.39 0.95 -8.80
N PHE A 101 -7.22 0.24 -7.68
CA PHE A 101 -7.74 -1.12 -7.55
C PHE A 101 -9.28 -1.14 -7.61
N LEU A 102 -9.95 -0.22 -6.91
CA LEU A 102 -11.41 -0.12 -6.91
C LEU A 102 -11.98 0.24 -8.29
N ASN A 103 -11.21 0.93 -9.12
CA ASN A 103 -11.59 1.29 -10.50
C ASN A 103 -11.37 0.14 -11.52
N LEU A 104 -10.72 -0.95 -11.13
CA LEU A 104 -10.60 -2.14 -11.99
C LEU A 104 -11.97 -2.81 -12.15
N ASN A 105 -12.17 -3.48 -13.29
CA ASN A 105 -13.30 -4.39 -13.42
C ASN A 105 -13.16 -5.59 -12.46
N ILE A 106 -14.28 -6.22 -12.12
CA ILE A 106 -14.34 -7.27 -11.09
C ILE A 106 -13.36 -8.43 -11.38
N ASN A 107 -13.23 -8.85 -12.63
CA ASN A 107 -12.33 -9.95 -12.97
C ASN A 107 -10.85 -9.62 -12.68
N LYS A 108 -10.44 -8.37 -12.87
CA LYS A 108 -9.09 -7.91 -12.53
C LYS A 108 -8.90 -7.73 -11.04
N GLN A 109 -9.94 -7.32 -10.31
CA GLN A 109 -9.93 -7.26 -8.85
C GLN A 109 -9.75 -8.66 -8.26
N ASP A 110 -10.55 -9.63 -8.71
CA ASP A 110 -10.46 -11.02 -8.28
C ASP A 110 -9.08 -11.62 -8.56
N HIS A 111 -8.55 -11.40 -9.77
CA HIS A 111 -7.20 -11.86 -10.13
C HIS A 111 -6.11 -11.23 -9.23
N ALA A 112 -6.21 -9.95 -8.91
CA ALA A 112 -5.26 -9.29 -8.03
C ALA A 112 -5.35 -9.83 -6.59
N ILE A 113 -6.57 -10.10 -6.09
CA ILE A 113 -6.80 -10.71 -4.79
C ILE A 113 -6.21 -12.13 -4.74
N GLU A 114 -6.42 -12.94 -5.76
CA GLU A 114 -5.84 -14.29 -5.84
C GLU A 114 -4.31 -14.27 -5.86
N LEU A 115 -3.70 -13.34 -6.59
CA LEU A 115 -2.25 -13.16 -6.56
C LEU A 115 -1.75 -12.78 -5.17
N LEU A 116 -2.41 -11.82 -4.51
CA LEU A 116 -2.05 -11.41 -3.15
C LEU A 116 -2.18 -12.57 -2.16
N LYS A 117 -3.27 -13.34 -2.22
CA LYS A 117 -3.45 -14.54 -1.39
C LYS A 117 -2.32 -15.53 -1.60
N LYS A 118 -1.97 -15.83 -2.85
CA LYS A 118 -0.89 -16.76 -3.21
C LYS A 118 0.47 -16.32 -2.68
N GLU A 119 0.81 -15.03 -2.84
CA GLU A 119 2.13 -14.52 -2.48
C GLU A 119 2.27 -14.27 -0.96
N LEU A 120 1.19 -13.92 -0.28
CA LEU A 120 1.20 -13.64 1.16
C LEU A 120 0.86 -14.86 2.03
N SER A 121 0.23 -15.88 1.46
CA SER A 121 -0.22 -17.08 2.19
C SER A 121 0.87 -17.87 2.91
N PRO A 122 2.11 -18.03 2.40
CA PRO A 122 3.09 -18.88 3.08
C PRO A 122 3.75 -18.29 4.33
N LEU A 123 3.66 -16.98 4.56
CA LEU A 123 4.49 -16.30 5.55
C LEU A 123 3.75 -15.51 6.63
N LEU A 124 2.46 -15.26 6.46
CA LEU A 124 1.74 -14.32 7.35
C LEU A 124 0.32 -14.78 7.72
N PHE A 125 -0.23 -15.79 7.05
CA PHE A 125 -1.67 -16.01 7.12
C PHE A 125 -2.08 -17.04 8.17
N GLU A 126 -1.29 -18.07 8.46
CA GLU A 126 -1.73 -19.07 9.44
C GLU A 126 -1.58 -18.57 10.88
N ASP A 127 -0.46 -17.93 11.24
CA ASP A 127 -0.25 -17.43 12.61
C ASP A 127 -0.96 -16.10 12.88
N SER A 128 -0.93 -15.15 11.92
CA SER A 128 -1.58 -13.85 12.11
C SER A 128 -3.08 -13.91 11.88
N LEU A 129 -3.58 -14.80 11.03
CA LEU A 129 -5.02 -14.96 10.80
C LEU A 129 -5.69 -15.77 11.92
N SER A 130 -5.00 -16.70 12.54
CA SER A 130 -5.50 -17.39 13.73
C SER A 130 -5.61 -16.38 14.89
N TYR A 131 -4.61 -15.53 15.08
CA TYR A 131 -4.63 -14.48 16.09
C TYR A 131 -5.75 -13.43 15.82
N LEU A 132 -5.83 -12.92 14.60
CA LEU A 132 -6.90 -11.99 14.20
C LEU A 132 -8.29 -12.63 14.22
N LYS A 133 -8.41 -13.92 13.90
CA LYS A 133 -9.68 -14.65 14.02
C LYS A 133 -10.12 -14.80 15.46
N GLU A 134 -9.19 -15.12 16.38
CA GLU A 134 -9.51 -15.21 17.81
C GLU A 134 -9.90 -13.85 18.38
N GLU A 135 -9.18 -12.79 18.06
CA GLU A 135 -9.50 -11.44 18.50
C GLU A 135 -10.86 -10.96 17.95
N PHE A 136 -11.10 -11.18 16.64
CA PHE A 136 -12.36 -10.81 15.99
C PHE A 136 -13.55 -11.65 16.48
N ILE A 137 -13.34 -12.92 16.80
CA ILE A 137 -14.38 -13.79 17.39
C ILE A 137 -14.68 -13.34 18.82
N ASN A 138 -13.67 -12.98 19.61
CA ASN A 138 -13.83 -12.51 20.97
C ASN A 138 -14.53 -11.14 21.02
N GLU A 139 -14.12 -10.17 20.20
CA GLU A 139 -14.81 -8.87 20.08
C GLU A 139 -16.27 -9.04 19.61
N LYS A 140 -16.54 -9.93 18.66
CA LYS A 140 -17.88 -10.18 18.15
C LYS A 140 -18.75 -10.92 19.17
N LEU A 141 -18.16 -11.78 19.99
CA LEU A 141 -18.82 -12.43 21.13
C LEU A 141 -19.16 -11.42 22.22
N GLU A 142 -18.21 -10.56 22.62
CA GLU A 142 -18.45 -9.51 23.62
C GLU A 142 -19.50 -8.51 23.13
N PHE A 143 -19.46 -8.10 21.87
CA PHE A 143 -20.46 -7.21 21.28
C PHE A 143 -21.85 -7.87 21.25
N ASN A 144 -21.97 -9.16 20.92
CA ASN A 144 -23.24 -9.88 20.94
C ASN A 144 -23.80 -10.07 22.36
N ILE A 145 -22.92 -10.35 23.33
CA ILE A 145 -23.34 -10.50 24.74
C ILE A 145 -23.81 -9.16 25.31
N SER A 146 -23.12 -8.05 25.01
CA SER A 146 -23.50 -6.71 25.44
C SER A 146 -24.85 -6.28 24.85
N ASN A 147 -25.08 -6.58 23.55
CA ASN A 147 -26.37 -6.30 22.89
C ASN A 147 -27.51 -7.18 23.40
N LEU A 148 -27.25 -8.43 23.76
CA LEU A 148 -28.25 -9.31 24.38
C LEU A 148 -28.58 -8.83 25.79
N ALA A 149 -27.60 -8.45 26.60
CA ALA A 149 -27.81 -7.93 27.94
C ALA A 149 -28.65 -6.64 27.92
N SER A 150 -28.35 -5.70 27.02
CA SER A 150 -29.11 -4.45 26.88
C SER A 150 -30.55 -4.65 26.42
N ARG A 151 -30.82 -5.67 25.58
CA ARG A 151 -32.20 -6.05 25.19
C ARG A 151 -32.96 -6.71 26.32
N TYR A 152 -32.29 -7.48 27.19
CA TYR A 152 -32.92 -8.13 28.35
C TYR A 152 -33.30 -7.12 29.41
N THR A 153 -32.47 -6.10 29.68
CA THR A 153 -32.81 -5.02 30.63
C THR A 153 -33.92 -4.14 30.12
N ALA A 154 -33.95 -3.79 28.83
CA ALA A 154 -35.01 -2.99 28.23
C ALA A 154 -36.40 -3.69 28.24
N ASN A 155 -36.44 -5.02 28.13
CA ASN A 155 -37.68 -5.77 28.19
C ASN A 155 -38.21 -5.95 29.63
N ASN A 156 -37.36 -5.98 30.62
CA ASN A 156 -37.77 -6.08 32.05
C ASN A 156 -38.29 -4.75 32.61
N ASP A 157 -37.87 -3.61 32.04
CA ASP A 157 -38.40 -2.29 32.45
C ASP A 157 -39.82 -2.00 31.90
N VAL A 158 -40.27 -2.73 30.90
CA VAL A 158 -41.62 -2.56 30.32
C VAL A 158 -42.69 -3.34 31.12
N ASP A 159 -42.32 -4.43 31.81
CA ASP A 159 -43.27 -5.24 32.59
C ASP A 159 -43.52 -4.68 33.99
N THR A 160 -42.76 -3.66 34.44
CA THR A 160 -42.96 -3.03 35.76
C THR A 160 -43.90 -1.80 35.75
N ILE A 161 -44.42 -1.38 34.60
CA ILE A 161 -45.28 -0.18 34.48
C ILE A 161 -46.76 -0.52 34.36
N ASN A 162 -47.14 -1.80 34.32
CA ASN A 162 -48.55 -2.24 34.16
C ASN A 162 -49.13 -3.04 35.35
N ASN A 163 -48.71 -2.71 36.58
CA ASN A 163 -49.41 -3.17 37.81
C ASN A 163 -49.80 -2.01 38.71
#